data_af20222d5ba9ea7966d3a38150b7c889
#
_entry.id   af20222d5ba9ea7966d3a38150b7c889
#
_cell.length_a   1.000
_cell.length_b   1.000
_cell.length_c   1.000
_cell.angle_alpha   90.00
_cell.angle_beta   90.00
_cell.angle_gamma   90.00
#
_symmetry.space_group_name_H-M   'P 1'
#
loop_
_entity.id
_entity.type
_entity.pdbx_description
1 polymer ?
#
loop_
_entity_poly.entity_id
_entity_poly.type
_entity_poly.pdbx_seq_one_letter_code
_entity_poly.pdbx_strand_id
1 'polypeptide(L)'
;LVLAGKVTVDGKKVTELSTDVDIENSRVTVNGKIVHPINKHIYLKMNKPKGYVCTTSDDKGRKTVLDLLPEKYRDKRIFPVGRLDYDTEGLLILTTDGDLAQKLSHPSHEIAKTYVAKVEGTVPEPDLAKLRKGVMIDGVMTKKCKVKVLEKDEHFSRIEVTISEGRNRQVRKMFESVEKEVVFLKRVSIGEIRLGGVPRGTVRELRPDETEYLSLI
;
A
#
# COMPACT_ATOMS: atom_id res chain seq x y z
N LEU A 1 22.44 -12.47 -8.94
CA LEU A 1 23.88 -12.16 -8.82
C LEU A 1 24.60 -13.24 -8.02
N VAL A 2 24.11 -13.69 -6.87
CA VAL A 2 24.71 -14.76 -6.05
C VAL A 2 24.88 -16.03 -6.86
N LEU A 3 23.78 -16.60 -7.38
CA LEU A 3 23.81 -17.81 -8.22
C LEU A 3 24.71 -17.69 -9.46
N ALA A 4 24.92 -16.47 -9.96
CA ALA A 4 25.80 -16.19 -11.08
C ALA A 4 27.27 -16.02 -10.63
N GLY A 5 27.58 -16.20 -9.33
CA GLY A 5 28.92 -16.07 -8.76
C GLY A 5 29.53 -14.69 -8.89
N LYS A 6 28.70 -13.64 -8.91
CA LYS A 6 29.13 -12.23 -8.99
C LYS A 6 29.29 -11.58 -7.62
N VAL A 7 29.08 -12.35 -6.54
CA VAL A 7 29.15 -11.89 -5.14
C VAL A 7 30.32 -12.56 -4.45
N THR A 8 31.07 -11.78 -3.66
CA THR A 8 32.06 -12.32 -2.72
C THR A 8 31.78 -11.83 -1.31
N VAL A 9 32.07 -12.67 -0.32
CA VAL A 9 32.06 -12.35 1.10
C VAL A 9 33.45 -12.63 1.64
N ASP A 10 34.08 -11.62 2.21
CA ASP A 10 35.49 -11.69 2.72
C ASP A 10 36.45 -12.27 1.69
N GLY A 11 36.29 -11.88 0.42
CA GLY A 11 37.11 -12.29 -0.71
C GLY A 11 36.74 -13.69 -1.28
N LYS A 12 35.87 -14.46 -0.62
CA LYS A 12 35.44 -15.78 -1.11
C LYS A 12 34.20 -15.63 -1.98
N LYS A 13 34.18 -16.29 -3.14
CA LYS A 13 33.03 -16.31 -4.05
C LYS A 13 31.87 -17.08 -3.43
N VAL A 14 30.68 -16.47 -3.46
CA VAL A 14 29.44 -17.06 -2.93
C VAL A 14 28.49 -17.36 -4.07
N THR A 15 27.94 -18.57 -4.08
CA THR A 15 26.97 -19.07 -5.07
C THR A 15 25.68 -19.58 -4.44
N GLU A 16 25.62 -19.68 -3.11
CA GLU A 16 24.44 -20.16 -2.38
C GLU A 16 23.70 -18.98 -1.75
N LEU A 17 22.35 -18.97 -1.90
CA LEU A 17 21.50 -17.91 -1.36
C LEU A 17 21.40 -17.93 0.17
N SER A 18 21.64 -19.11 0.78
CA SER A 18 21.59 -19.34 2.24
C SER A 18 22.93 -19.08 2.94
N THR A 19 23.91 -18.49 2.26
CA THR A 19 25.19 -18.15 2.89
C THR A 19 24.99 -17.10 3.98
N ASP A 20 25.37 -17.44 5.22
CA ASP A 20 25.39 -16.51 6.33
C ASP A 20 26.43 -15.41 6.13
N VAL A 21 26.05 -14.17 6.41
CA VAL A 21 26.91 -13.00 6.30
C VAL A 21 26.80 -12.16 7.57
N ASP A 22 27.93 -11.91 8.22
CA ASP A 22 27.98 -10.95 9.32
C ASP A 22 27.85 -9.54 8.77
N ILE A 23 26.69 -8.91 9.00
CA ILE A 23 26.34 -7.60 8.45
C ILE A 23 27.27 -6.49 8.94
N GLU A 24 27.85 -6.63 10.14
CA GLU A 24 28.72 -5.62 10.76
C GLU A 24 30.18 -5.77 10.33
N ASN A 25 30.65 -6.99 10.15
CA ASN A 25 32.08 -7.27 10.01
C ASN A 25 32.47 -7.81 8.64
N SER A 26 31.56 -8.46 7.88
CA SER A 26 31.91 -9.03 6.59
C SER A 26 32.01 -8.00 5.47
N ARG A 27 33.04 -8.14 4.66
CA ARG A 27 33.21 -7.34 3.43
C ARG A 27 32.53 -8.02 2.25
N VAL A 28 31.38 -7.47 1.84
CA VAL A 28 30.62 -7.97 0.68
C VAL A 28 30.97 -7.17 -0.57
N THR A 29 31.21 -7.86 -1.70
CA THR A 29 31.38 -7.21 -3.00
C THR A 29 30.43 -7.79 -4.04
N VAL A 30 30.01 -6.95 -4.98
CA VAL A 30 29.22 -7.33 -6.15
C VAL A 30 29.95 -6.83 -7.40
N ASN A 31 30.28 -7.74 -8.32
CA ASN A 31 31.11 -7.43 -9.50
C ASN A 31 32.41 -6.68 -9.12
N GLY A 32 33.05 -7.08 -8.00
CA GLY A 32 34.29 -6.47 -7.48
C GLY A 32 34.11 -5.11 -6.77
N LYS A 33 32.90 -4.56 -6.71
CA LYS A 33 32.62 -3.31 -5.98
C LYS A 33 32.08 -3.62 -4.59
N ILE A 34 32.63 -2.98 -3.57
CA ILE A 34 32.16 -3.10 -2.18
C ILE A 34 30.72 -2.58 -2.11
N VAL A 35 29.87 -3.35 -1.43
CA VAL A 35 28.50 -2.95 -1.10
C VAL A 35 28.35 -2.89 0.42
N HIS A 36 27.60 -1.94 0.88
CA HIS A 36 27.28 -1.76 2.29
C HIS A 36 25.81 -2.04 2.55
N PRO A 37 25.42 -2.52 3.73
CA PRO A 37 24.02 -2.63 4.14
C PRO A 37 23.31 -1.28 4.02
N ILE A 38 22.01 -1.32 3.71
CA ILE A 38 21.19 -0.10 3.74
C ILE A 38 20.92 0.21 5.21
N ASN A 39 21.68 1.15 5.79
CA ASN A 39 21.56 1.53 7.20
C ASN A 39 20.31 2.38 7.48
N LYS A 40 19.66 2.94 6.45
CA LYS A 40 18.46 3.77 6.61
C LYS A 40 17.49 3.53 5.47
N HIS A 41 16.36 2.92 5.81
CA HIS A 41 15.26 2.77 4.86
C HIS A 41 14.54 4.09 4.62
N ILE A 42 13.96 4.22 3.44
CA ILE A 42 13.13 5.35 3.04
C ILE A 42 11.67 4.93 3.20
N TYR A 43 10.89 5.77 3.85
CA TYR A 43 9.45 5.58 4.06
C TYR A 43 8.70 6.80 3.58
N LEU A 44 7.87 6.64 2.56
CA LEU A 44 7.10 7.70 1.93
C LEU A 44 5.61 7.38 2.00
N LYS A 45 4.81 8.41 2.16
CA LYS A 45 3.37 8.37 1.87
C LYS A 45 3.06 9.20 0.64
N MET A 46 2.29 8.62 -0.26
CA MET A 46 1.84 9.23 -1.51
C MET A 46 0.34 9.45 -1.47
N ASN A 47 -0.13 10.55 -2.02
CA ASN A 47 -1.52 10.72 -2.41
C ASN A 47 -1.68 10.30 -3.87
N LYS A 48 -1.84 8.99 -4.10
CA LYS A 48 -1.96 8.41 -5.42
C LYS A 48 -3.16 8.99 -6.18
N PRO A 49 -2.99 9.55 -7.37
CA PRO A 49 -4.12 9.93 -8.24
C PRO A 49 -4.67 8.72 -9.01
N LYS A 50 -5.85 8.86 -9.61
CA LYS A 50 -6.34 7.92 -10.64
C LYS A 50 -5.38 7.90 -11.84
N GLY A 51 -5.39 6.80 -12.59
CA GLY A 51 -4.61 6.69 -13.82
C GLY A 51 -3.17 6.21 -13.64
N TYR A 52 -2.80 5.75 -12.45
CA TYR A 52 -1.48 5.18 -12.16
C TYR A 52 -1.60 3.78 -11.58
N VAL A 53 -0.75 2.86 -12.04
CA VAL A 53 -0.68 1.50 -11.52
C VAL A 53 0.33 1.37 -10.39
N CYS A 54 0.02 0.56 -9.38
CA CYS A 54 0.89 0.27 -8.24
C CYS A 54 1.83 -0.90 -8.57
N THR A 55 2.86 -0.63 -9.35
CA THR A 55 3.91 -1.61 -9.72
C THR A 55 5.23 -0.89 -9.89
N THR A 56 6.33 -1.64 -9.83
CA THR A 56 7.68 -1.16 -10.14
C THR A 56 7.99 -1.20 -11.64
N SER A 57 7.25 -2.01 -12.41
CA SER A 57 7.36 -2.13 -13.86
C SER A 57 6.00 -2.45 -14.44
N ASP A 58 5.70 -1.95 -15.64
CA ASP A 58 4.45 -2.23 -16.35
C ASP A 58 4.72 -2.58 -17.82
N ASP A 59 4.42 -3.81 -18.18
CA ASP A 59 4.64 -4.33 -19.53
C ASP A 59 3.70 -3.73 -20.59
N LYS A 60 2.65 -3.03 -20.16
CA LYS A 60 1.66 -2.38 -21.02
C LYS A 60 1.94 -0.88 -21.24
N GLY A 61 3.05 -0.36 -20.72
CA GLY A 61 3.44 1.03 -20.87
C GLY A 61 2.54 2.05 -20.14
N ARG A 62 1.76 1.61 -19.13
CA ARG A 62 0.93 2.51 -18.33
C ARG A 62 1.80 3.25 -17.33
N LYS A 63 1.39 4.47 -16.97
CA LYS A 63 2.06 5.25 -15.92
C LYS A 63 1.99 4.51 -14.58
N THR A 64 3.13 4.41 -13.90
CA THR A 64 3.26 3.78 -12.60
C THR A 64 3.31 4.83 -11.48
N VAL A 65 3.08 4.43 -10.25
CA VAL A 65 3.23 5.32 -9.09
C VAL A 65 4.66 5.80 -8.91
N LEU A 66 5.66 5.10 -9.45
CA LEU A 66 7.06 5.51 -9.38
C LEU A 66 7.37 6.71 -10.30
N ASP A 67 6.60 6.91 -11.38
CA ASP A 67 6.74 8.08 -12.27
C ASP A 67 6.41 9.40 -11.55
N LEU A 68 5.71 9.33 -10.42
CA LEU A 68 5.37 10.48 -9.58
C LEU A 68 6.45 10.82 -8.54
N LEU A 69 7.50 10.00 -8.44
CA LEU A 69 8.56 10.25 -7.46
C LEU A 69 9.44 11.43 -7.89
N PRO A 70 9.77 12.34 -6.96
CA PRO A 70 10.81 13.33 -7.15
C PRO A 70 12.14 12.71 -7.56
N GLU A 71 12.95 13.46 -8.31
CA GLU A 71 14.24 13.00 -8.85
C GLU A 71 15.15 12.40 -7.79
N LYS A 72 15.22 12.98 -6.60
CA LYS A 72 16.03 12.49 -5.47
C LYS A 72 15.73 11.05 -5.05
N TYR A 73 14.61 10.49 -5.48
CA TYR A 73 14.19 9.12 -5.16
C TYR A 73 14.28 8.16 -6.35
N ARG A 74 14.51 8.63 -7.58
CA ARG A 74 14.46 7.79 -8.79
C ARG A 74 15.52 6.70 -8.81
N ASP A 75 16.71 6.98 -8.27
CA ASP A 75 17.82 6.02 -8.17
C ASP A 75 17.69 5.11 -6.94
N LYS A 76 16.65 5.30 -6.13
CA LYS A 76 16.41 4.46 -4.96
C LYS A 76 15.52 3.28 -5.34
N ARG A 77 15.79 2.15 -4.73
CA ARG A 77 15.01 0.92 -4.93
C ARG A 77 13.70 0.97 -4.15
N ILE A 78 12.86 1.95 -4.48
CA ILE A 78 11.56 2.18 -3.84
C ILE A 78 10.49 1.35 -4.54
N PHE A 79 9.58 0.79 -3.76
CA PHE A 79 8.42 0.04 -4.25
C PHE A 79 7.18 0.34 -3.41
N PRO A 80 5.97 0.19 -3.99
CA PRO A 80 4.72 0.40 -3.27
C PRO A 80 4.42 -0.75 -2.31
N VAL A 81 3.91 -0.41 -1.13
CA VAL A 81 3.42 -1.37 -0.13
C VAL A 81 1.95 -1.65 -0.39
N GLY A 82 1.68 -2.82 -0.94
CA GLY A 82 0.36 -3.18 -1.41
C GLY A 82 -0.08 -2.36 -2.63
N ARG A 83 -1.39 -2.33 -2.86
CA ARG A 83 -1.94 -1.71 -4.07
C ARG A 83 -3.17 -0.85 -3.77
N LEU A 84 -3.40 0.10 -4.66
CA LEU A 84 -4.68 0.74 -4.94
C LEU A 84 -5.03 0.49 -6.41
N ASP A 85 -6.29 0.31 -6.70
CA ASP A 85 -6.75 0.13 -8.08
C ASP A 85 -6.44 1.36 -8.93
N TYR A 86 -6.46 1.19 -10.26
CA TYR A 86 -6.20 2.24 -11.23
C TYR A 86 -7.12 3.46 -11.06
N ASP A 87 -8.39 3.20 -10.72
CA ASP A 87 -9.46 4.17 -10.50
C ASP A 87 -9.63 4.60 -9.03
N THR A 88 -8.77 4.14 -8.12
CA THR A 88 -8.80 4.48 -6.69
C THR A 88 -7.67 5.45 -6.35
N GLU A 89 -7.98 6.44 -5.54
CA GLU A 89 -7.04 7.48 -5.09
C GLU A 89 -6.59 7.29 -3.64
N GLY A 90 -5.64 8.10 -3.20
CA GLY A 90 -5.33 8.33 -1.79
C GLY A 90 -4.05 7.69 -1.30
N LEU A 91 -4.03 7.34 -0.03
CA LEU A 91 -2.82 6.93 0.68
C LEU A 91 -2.24 5.64 0.14
N LEU A 92 -1.01 5.74 -0.36
CA LEU A 92 -0.15 4.61 -0.70
C LEU A 92 1.19 4.81 0.02
N ILE A 93 1.66 3.78 0.71
CA ILE A 93 3.00 3.77 1.31
C ILE A 93 3.98 3.24 0.28
N LEU A 94 5.16 3.87 0.19
CA LEU A 94 6.28 3.41 -0.62
C LEU A 94 7.53 3.34 0.26
N THR A 95 8.38 2.35 0.03
CA THR A 95 9.56 2.14 0.88
C THR A 95 10.67 1.42 0.13
N THR A 96 11.87 1.45 0.70
CA THR A 96 13.00 0.56 0.34
C THR A 96 13.09 -0.66 1.26
N ASP A 97 12.23 -0.77 2.28
CA ASP A 97 12.19 -1.82 3.29
C ASP A 97 11.24 -2.96 2.86
N GLY A 98 11.83 -4.07 2.41
CA GLY A 98 11.08 -5.23 1.93
C GLY A 98 10.34 -5.98 3.04
N ASP A 99 10.94 -6.08 4.22
CA ASP A 99 10.37 -6.82 5.34
C ASP A 99 9.13 -6.11 5.88
N LEU A 100 9.22 -4.79 6.04
CA LEU A 100 8.07 -3.97 6.41
C LEU A 100 6.96 -4.04 5.34
N ALA A 101 7.31 -3.99 4.06
CA ALA A 101 6.33 -4.07 2.99
C ALA A 101 5.58 -5.40 3.01
N GLN A 102 6.26 -6.50 3.29
CA GLN A 102 5.66 -7.81 3.45
C GLN A 102 4.70 -7.83 4.64
N LYS A 103 5.13 -7.37 5.81
CA LYS A 103 4.30 -7.29 7.02
C LYS A 103 3.03 -6.46 6.78
N LEU A 104 3.15 -5.26 6.23
CA LEU A 104 2.02 -4.36 5.98
C LEU A 104 1.01 -4.88 4.95
N SER A 105 1.47 -5.68 3.98
CA SER A 105 0.62 -6.21 2.90
C SER A 105 0.04 -7.58 3.21
N HIS A 106 0.61 -8.34 4.15
CA HIS A 106 0.17 -9.70 4.43
C HIS A 106 -1.20 -9.71 5.12
N PRO A 107 -2.16 -10.52 4.65
CA PRO A 107 -3.53 -10.56 5.16
C PRO A 107 -3.67 -10.92 6.64
N SER A 108 -2.69 -11.66 7.23
CA SER A 108 -2.73 -12.08 8.63
C SER A 108 -2.58 -10.94 9.64
N HIS A 109 -1.98 -9.83 9.24
CA HIS A 109 -1.78 -8.68 10.15
C HIS A 109 -3.02 -7.80 10.30
N GLU A 110 -4.07 -8.03 9.53
CA GLU A 110 -5.39 -7.38 9.64
C GLU A 110 -5.35 -5.85 9.79
N ILE A 111 -4.35 -5.20 9.21
CA ILE A 111 -4.15 -3.76 9.34
C ILE A 111 -5.33 -3.01 8.75
N ALA A 112 -5.97 -2.20 9.57
CA ALA A 112 -7.14 -1.43 9.19
C ALA A 112 -6.84 -0.46 8.04
N LYS A 113 -7.72 -0.37 7.07
CA LYS A 113 -7.64 0.55 5.94
C LYS A 113 -8.94 1.33 5.87
N THR A 114 -8.86 2.66 5.98
CA THR A 114 -10.04 3.52 5.94
C THR A 114 -10.14 4.22 4.60
N TYR A 115 -11.32 4.15 4.02
CA TYR A 115 -11.67 4.74 2.74
C TYR A 115 -12.79 5.75 2.90
N VAL A 116 -12.79 6.77 2.07
CA VAL A 116 -13.95 7.64 1.83
C VAL A 116 -14.48 7.30 0.43
N ALA A 117 -15.70 6.82 0.39
CA ALA A 117 -16.43 6.50 -0.83
C ALA A 117 -17.48 7.59 -1.10
N LYS A 118 -17.56 8.08 -2.35
CA LYS A 118 -18.72 8.80 -2.86
C LYS A 118 -19.59 7.79 -3.60
N VAL A 119 -20.80 7.57 -3.09
CA VAL A 119 -21.74 6.56 -3.56
C VAL A 119 -22.94 7.27 -4.19
N GLU A 120 -23.42 6.79 -5.34
CA GLU A 120 -24.56 7.35 -6.01
C GLU A 120 -25.84 7.13 -5.21
N GLY A 121 -26.63 8.19 -5.06
CA GLY A 121 -27.88 8.23 -4.32
C GLY A 121 -27.69 8.12 -2.81
N THR A 122 -28.82 7.92 -2.13
CA THR A 122 -28.84 7.68 -0.67
C THR A 122 -28.66 6.20 -0.37
N VAL A 123 -27.80 5.89 0.62
CA VAL A 123 -27.65 4.52 1.14
C VAL A 123 -28.48 4.41 2.42
N PRO A 124 -29.54 3.62 2.44
CA PRO A 124 -30.42 3.50 3.61
C PRO A 124 -29.77 2.71 4.74
N GLU A 125 -30.21 2.93 5.97
CA GLU A 125 -29.62 2.29 7.15
C GLU A 125 -29.66 0.75 7.13
N PRO A 126 -30.68 0.07 6.61
CA PRO A 126 -30.64 -1.39 6.46
C PRO A 126 -29.46 -1.89 5.63
N ASP A 127 -29.09 -1.18 4.55
CA ASP A 127 -27.94 -1.55 3.70
C ASP A 127 -26.62 -1.22 4.39
N LEU A 128 -26.51 -0.10 5.09
CA LEU A 128 -25.36 0.21 5.92
C LEU A 128 -25.15 -0.85 7.01
N ALA A 129 -26.24 -1.35 7.62
CA ALA A 129 -26.18 -2.41 8.62
C ALA A 129 -25.71 -3.75 8.02
N LYS A 130 -26.14 -4.10 6.77
CA LYS A 130 -25.62 -5.26 6.04
C LYS A 130 -24.10 -5.13 5.80
N LEU A 131 -23.65 -3.99 5.28
CA LEU A 131 -22.23 -3.72 5.05
C LEU A 131 -21.39 -3.89 6.32
N ARG A 132 -21.87 -3.38 7.46
CA ARG A 132 -21.17 -3.49 8.76
C ARG A 132 -21.02 -4.94 9.23
N LYS A 133 -22.05 -5.77 9.01
CA LYS A 133 -22.04 -7.19 9.38
C LYS A 133 -21.16 -8.05 8.47
N GLY A 134 -20.89 -7.56 7.28
CA GLY A 134 -20.25 -8.29 6.19
C GLY A 134 -21.25 -8.70 5.12
N VAL A 135 -20.78 -8.77 3.89
CA VAL A 135 -21.53 -9.12 2.69
C VAL A 135 -20.78 -10.15 1.86
N MET A 136 -21.48 -10.89 1.04
CA MET A 136 -20.89 -11.87 0.13
C MET A 136 -20.31 -11.16 -1.09
N ILE A 137 -19.00 -11.34 -1.33
CA ILE A 137 -18.33 -10.88 -2.55
C ILE A 137 -17.44 -12.01 -3.09
N ASP A 138 -17.52 -12.26 -4.38
CA ASP A 138 -16.78 -13.33 -5.06
C ASP A 138 -16.92 -14.71 -4.36
N GLY A 139 -18.12 -15.03 -3.84
CA GLY A 139 -18.41 -16.30 -3.16
C GLY A 139 -17.87 -16.41 -1.73
N VAL A 140 -17.32 -15.35 -1.16
CA VAL A 140 -16.76 -15.35 0.21
C VAL A 140 -17.32 -14.18 1.01
N MET A 141 -17.76 -14.44 2.25
CA MET A 141 -18.22 -13.41 3.19
C MET A 141 -17.07 -12.46 3.56
N THR A 142 -17.33 -11.14 3.55
CA THR A 142 -16.39 -10.15 4.06
C THR A 142 -16.37 -10.16 5.59
N LYS A 143 -15.27 -9.72 6.17
CA LYS A 143 -15.19 -9.47 7.63
C LYS A 143 -16.13 -8.31 8.00
N LYS A 144 -16.51 -8.27 9.30
CA LYS A 144 -17.21 -7.12 9.86
C LYS A 144 -16.36 -5.86 9.65
N CYS A 145 -17.01 -4.74 9.36
CA CYS A 145 -16.33 -3.47 9.09
C CYS A 145 -17.04 -2.30 9.76
N LYS A 146 -16.36 -1.14 9.81
CA LYS A 146 -16.99 0.10 10.27
C LYS A 146 -17.48 0.87 9.05
N VAL A 147 -18.73 1.35 9.10
CA VAL A 147 -19.33 2.18 8.06
C VAL A 147 -20.01 3.36 8.73
N LYS A 148 -19.61 4.57 8.33
CA LYS A 148 -20.13 5.83 8.86
C LYS A 148 -20.50 6.75 7.71
N VAL A 149 -21.71 7.27 7.71
CA VAL A 149 -22.12 8.32 6.79
C VAL A 149 -21.51 9.64 7.27
N LEU A 150 -20.75 10.29 6.41
CA LEU A 150 -20.13 11.59 6.66
C LEU A 150 -21.06 12.71 6.21
N GLU A 151 -21.66 12.53 5.05
CA GLU A 151 -22.47 13.53 4.37
C GLU A 151 -23.41 12.81 3.41
N LYS A 152 -24.60 13.35 3.18
CA LYS A 152 -25.54 12.86 2.18
C LYS A 152 -26.39 14.00 1.64
N ASP A 153 -26.73 13.91 0.36
CA ASP A 153 -27.71 14.73 -0.31
C ASP A 153 -28.62 13.84 -1.18
N GLU A 154 -29.46 14.43 -2.02
CA GLU A 154 -30.38 13.69 -2.90
C GLU A 154 -29.66 12.84 -3.96
N HIS A 155 -28.45 13.24 -4.36
CA HIS A 155 -27.71 12.63 -5.47
C HIS A 155 -26.60 11.71 -5.00
N PHE A 156 -25.99 11.96 -3.82
CA PHE A 156 -24.82 11.23 -3.36
C PHE A 156 -24.79 11.04 -1.84
N SER A 157 -24.19 9.94 -1.42
CA SER A 157 -23.78 9.71 -0.04
C SER A 157 -22.26 9.64 0.04
N ARG A 158 -21.66 10.35 0.98
CA ARG A 158 -20.23 10.28 1.29
C ARG A 158 -20.06 9.43 2.54
N ILE A 159 -19.42 8.29 2.37
CA ILE A 159 -19.38 7.23 3.38
C ILE A 159 -17.93 6.88 3.68
N GLU A 160 -17.60 6.85 4.96
CA GLU A 160 -16.34 6.31 5.46
C GLU A 160 -16.49 4.82 5.74
N VAL A 161 -15.58 4.02 5.20
CA VAL A 161 -15.54 2.56 5.38
C VAL A 161 -14.17 2.15 5.87
N THR A 162 -14.10 1.44 7.01
CA THR A 162 -12.87 0.87 7.55
C THR A 162 -12.94 -0.65 7.52
N ILE A 163 -12.04 -1.27 6.76
CA ILE A 163 -11.90 -2.71 6.60
C ILE A 163 -10.54 -3.19 7.12
N SER A 164 -10.45 -4.43 7.62
CA SER A 164 -9.20 -5.06 8.09
C SER A 164 -8.65 -6.11 7.11
N GLU A 165 -9.20 -6.20 5.92
CA GLU A 165 -8.79 -7.08 4.84
C GLU A 165 -8.55 -6.27 3.56
N GLY A 166 -8.19 -6.89 2.45
CA GLY A 166 -7.86 -6.15 1.22
C GLY A 166 -8.03 -6.99 -0.03
N ARG A 167 -9.27 -7.45 -0.33
CA ARG A 167 -9.56 -8.20 -1.54
C ARG A 167 -9.62 -7.26 -2.76
N ASN A 168 -9.58 -7.86 -3.94
CA ASN A 168 -9.68 -7.11 -5.19
C ASN A 168 -10.98 -6.29 -5.24
N ARG A 169 -10.85 -4.97 -5.38
CA ARG A 169 -11.96 -3.99 -5.46
C ARG A 169 -12.99 -4.11 -4.35
N GLN A 170 -12.56 -4.55 -3.16
CA GLN A 170 -13.46 -4.96 -2.07
C GLN A 170 -14.52 -3.93 -1.73
N VAL A 171 -14.15 -2.67 -1.45
CA VAL A 171 -15.11 -1.64 -1.06
C VAL A 171 -16.17 -1.41 -2.15
N ARG A 172 -15.76 -1.40 -3.42
CA ARG A 172 -16.70 -1.25 -4.55
C ARG A 172 -17.69 -2.41 -4.61
N LYS A 173 -17.17 -3.66 -4.55
CA LYS A 173 -18.03 -4.86 -4.56
C LYS A 173 -18.95 -4.95 -3.34
N MET A 174 -18.54 -4.44 -2.19
CA MET A 174 -19.41 -4.36 -1.02
C MET A 174 -20.61 -3.46 -1.29
N PHE A 175 -20.41 -2.29 -1.89
CA PHE A 175 -21.53 -1.42 -2.25
C PHE A 175 -22.37 -2.00 -3.40
N GLU A 176 -21.75 -2.62 -4.40
CA GLU A 176 -22.44 -3.34 -5.47
C GLU A 176 -23.38 -4.44 -4.93
N SER A 177 -23.01 -5.12 -3.84
CA SER A 177 -23.85 -6.14 -3.20
C SER A 177 -25.15 -5.60 -2.55
N VAL A 178 -25.24 -4.30 -2.39
CA VAL A 178 -26.44 -3.57 -1.93
C VAL A 178 -26.98 -2.62 -3.02
N GLU A 179 -26.67 -2.94 -4.28
CA GLU A 179 -27.15 -2.23 -5.48
C GLU A 179 -26.78 -0.73 -5.48
N LYS A 180 -25.56 -0.41 -5.00
CA LYS A 180 -25.02 0.94 -4.95
C LYS A 180 -23.70 1.07 -5.72
N GLU A 181 -23.56 2.13 -6.49
CA GLU A 181 -22.34 2.43 -7.24
C GLU A 181 -21.41 3.39 -6.50
N VAL A 182 -20.13 3.01 -6.39
CA VAL A 182 -19.07 3.88 -5.87
C VAL A 182 -18.46 4.66 -7.03
N VAL A 183 -18.83 5.93 -7.17
CA VAL A 183 -18.33 6.81 -8.25
C VAL A 183 -16.93 7.39 -7.94
N PHE A 184 -16.57 7.48 -6.66
CA PHE A 184 -15.24 7.91 -6.23
C PHE A 184 -14.81 7.17 -4.98
N LEU A 185 -13.54 6.74 -4.93
CA LEU A 185 -12.97 6.03 -3.79
C LEU A 185 -11.59 6.56 -3.47
N LYS A 186 -11.37 6.90 -2.20
CA LYS A 186 -10.09 7.42 -1.71
C LYS A 186 -9.69 6.75 -0.41
N ARG A 187 -8.52 6.11 -0.35
CA ARG A 187 -7.97 5.61 0.91
C ARG A 187 -7.36 6.77 1.71
N VAL A 188 -7.82 6.97 2.93
CA VAL A 188 -7.42 8.08 3.79
C VAL A 188 -6.52 7.66 4.95
N SER A 189 -6.53 6.37 5.35
CA SER A 189 -5.57 5.85 6.32
C SER A 189 -5.22 4.38 6.12
N ILE A 190 -4.06 3.97 6.65
CA ILE A 190 -3.59 2.60 6.83
C ILE A 190 -3.09 2.51 8.27
N GLY A 191 -3.78 1.71 9.11
CA GLY A 191 -3.54 1.75 10.55
C GLY A 191 -3.65 3.18 11.09
N GLU A 192 -2.62 3.63 11.80
CA GLU A 192 -2.53 4.99 12.35
C GLU A 192 -1.98 6.01 11.35
N ILE A 193 -1.40 5.56 10.24
CA ILE A 193 -0.88 6.46 9.22
C ILE A 193 -2.03 7.10 8.44
N ARG A 194 -2.09 8.41 8.48
CA ARG A 194 -3.10 9.21 7.78
C ARG A 194 -2.52 9.89 6.56
N LEU A 195 -3.33 10.02 5.51
CA LEU A 195 -2.97 10.78 4.32
C LEU A 195 -2.64 12.24 4.67
N GLY A 196 -3.47 12.85 5.52
CA GLY A 196 -3.31 14.24 5.92
C GLY A 196 -3.35 15.20 4.73
N GLY A 197 -2.59 16.28 4.82
CA GLY A 197 -2.51 17.33 3.81
C GLY A 197 -1.52 17.04 2.66
N VAL A 198 -1.27 15.78 2.30
CA VAL A 198 -0.40 15.45 1.15
C VAL A 198 -1.14 15.79 -0.14
N PRO A 199 -0.63 16.71 -0.99
CA PRO A 199 -1.27 17.07 -2.24
C PRO A 199 -1.40 15.87 -3.20
N ARG A 200 -2.43 15.87 -4.02
CA ARG A 200 -2.69 14.82 -5.00
C ARG A 200 -1.52 14.69 -5.98
N GLY A 201 -1.05 13.46 -6.21
CA GLY A 201 0.08 13.17 -7.10
C GLY A 201 1.44 13.45 -6.51
N THR A 202 1.54 13.76 -5.22
CA THR A 202 2.82 14.01 -4.54
C THR A 202 3.13 13.00 -3.44
N VAL A 203 4.38 13.03 -2.98
CA VAL A 203 4.88 12.22 -1.88
C VAL A 203 5.41 13.09 -0.75
N ARG A 204 5.38 12.54 0.46
CA ARG A 204 6.03 13.10 1.65
C ARG A 204 6.71 11.97 2.41
N GLU A 205 7.86 12.24 3.02
CA GLU A 205 8.45 11.32 3.98
C GLU A 205 7.52 11.14 5.19
N LEU A 206 7.49 9.93 5.74
CA LEU A 206 6.77 9.67 6.99
C LEU A 206 7.42 10.47 8.11
N ARG A 207 6.60 10.94 9.04
CA ARG A 207 7.07 11.57 10.27
C ARG A 207 7.67 10.52 11.20
N PRO A 208 8.49 10.94 12.18
CA PRO A 208 9.06 10.01 13.18
C PRO A 208 8.02 9.14 13.89
N ASP A 209 6.89 9.74 14.30
CA ASP A 209 5.76 9.04 14.94
C ASP A 209 5.12 7.99 14.01
N GLU A 210 4.98 8.30 12.74
CA GLU A 210 4.46 7.37 11.72
C GLU A 210 5.44 6.22 11.44
N THR A 211 6.75 6.51 11.45
CA THR A 211 7.80 5.49 11.27
C THR A 211 7.90 4.59 12.51
N GLU A 212 7.81 5.15 13.70
CA GLU A 212 7.77 4.40 14.95
C GLU A 212 6.58 3.43 14.97
N TYR A 213 5.37 3.90 14.61
CA TYR A 213 4.21 3.02 14.46
C TYR A 213 4.48 1.84 13.52
N LEU A 214 5.16 2.07 12.39
CA LEU A 214 5.50 0.99 11.46
C LEU A 214 6.46 -0.05 12.05
N SER A 215 7.35 0.36 12.95
CA SER A 215 8.29 -0.55 13.60
C SER A 215 7.62 -1.49 14.63
N LEU A 216 6.40 -1.14 15.08
CA LEU A 216 5.60 -1.92 16.04
C LEU A 216 4.71 -2.99 15.37
N ILE A 217 4.58 -2.95 14.03
CA ILE A 217 3.85 -3.93 13.22
C ILE A 217 4.80 -5.08 12.80
#